data_a174bbffb8a71263aaf7c17c1dd390e7
#
_entry.id   a174bbffb8a71263aaf7c17c1dd390e7
#
_cell.length_a   1.000
_cell.length_b   1.000
_cell.length_c   1.000
_cell.angle_alpha   90.00
_cell.angle_beta   90.00
_cell.angle_gamma   90.00
#
_symmetry.space_group_name_H-M   'P 1'
#
loop_
_entity.id
_entity.type
_entity.pdbx_description
1 polymer ?
#
loop_
_entity_poly.entity_id
_entity_poly.type
_entity_poly.pdbx_seq_one_letter_code
_entity_poly.pdbx_strand_id
1 'polypeptide(L)'
;MKFIYKGIGLISILFIVSSCSFSKKQTMNKAEANDSCKIEVVVLDPGHFHASLLQKDALAVINDTIRIYAPEGIGVNQYLESIDSYNHRPKSPTTWKKQVYTGEDYLQKMLSDHKGDVVILAGNNQKKTRYIIESIKAGYNVLADKPLAINSQDFQLLTEAYLLAQQKGLLLYDLMTERYDILNIIEKELLHQTELFGELQKGSPDNPSVIMESVHHFFKKVSGKPLVRPAWYYDIAQQGEGIADVTTHLIDLINWQCFPDEAIHYQS
;
A
#
# COMPACT_ATOMS: atom_id res chain seq x y z
N MET A 1 -0.42 -8.59 37.15
CA MET A 1 -1.46 -8.70 36.13
C MET A 1 -0.74 -8.83 34.80
N LYS A 2 -0.77 -10.00 34.16
CA LYS A 2 -0.01 -10.25 32.91
C LYS A 2 -0.85 -9.78 31.74
N PHE A 3 -0.45 -8.71 31.07
CA PHE A 3 -1.02 -8.30 29.79
C PHE A 3 -0.37 -9.12 28.68
N ILE A 4 -1.18 -9.90 27.99
CA ILE A 4 -0.76 -10.64 26.78
C ILE A 4 -1.03 -9.72 25.59
N TYR A 5 0.01 -9.09 25.04
CA TYR A 5 -0.06 -8.41 23.78
C TYR A 5 -0.15 -9.44 22.64
N LYS A 6 -1.30 -9.57 22.03
CA LYS A 6 -1.44 -10.24 20.74
C LYS A 6 -1.30 -9.18 19.63
N GLY A 7 -0.18 -9.22 18.94
CA GLY A 7 0.11 -8.33 17.83
C GLY A 7 -0.92 -8.47 16.69
N ILE A 8 -1.69 -7.43 16.46
CA ILE A 8 -2.73 -7.34 15.43
C ILE A 8 -2.15 -7.23 14.02
N GLY A 9 -0.87 -6.85 13.88
CA GLY A 9 -0.20 -6.68 12.58
C GLY A 9 0.06 -7.97 11.78
N LEU A 10 0.02 -9.16 12.40
CA LEU A 10 0.26 -10.43 11.72
C LEU A 10 -1.03 -11.15 11.28
N ILE A 11 -2.18 -10.74 11.79
CA ILE A 11 -3.46 -11.45 11.60
C ILE A 11 -4.05 -11.22 10.20
N SER A 12 -3.84 -10.03 9.61
CA SER A 12 -4.39 -9.72 8.28
C SER A 12 -3.74 -10.55 7.16
N ILE A 13 -2.48 -10.98 7.33
CA ILE A 13 -1.77 -11.81 6.35
C ILE A 13 -2.14 -13.30 6.48
N LEU A 14 -2.55 -13.73 7.69
CA LEU A 14 -2.92 -15.14 7.93
C LEU A 14 -4.29 -15.53 7.36
N PHE A 15 -5.21 -14.59 7.14
CA PHE A 15 -6.54 -14.91 6.58
C PHE A 15 -6.53 -15.22 5.08
N ILE A 16 -5.51 -14.78 4.33
CA ILE A 16 -5.36 -15.12 2.90
C ILE A 16 -4.96 -16.59 2.72
N VAL A 17 -4.38 -17.23 3.72
CA VAL A 17 -3.90 -18.63 3.65
C VAL A 17 -5.03 -19.66 3.90
N SER A 18 -6.23 -19.22 4.34
CA SER A 18 -7.32 -20.14 4.74
C SER A 18 -8.22 -20.63 3.61
N SER A 19 -8.00 -20.21 2.36
CA SER A 19 -8.78 -20.71 1.21
C SER A 19 -8.17 -21.91 0.48
N CYS A 20 -7.05 -22.44 0.95
CA CYS A 20 -6.57 -23.76 0.46
C CYS A 20 -7.39 -24.88 1.09
N SER A 21 -8.32 -25.42 0.33
CA SER A 21 -9.17 -26.56 0.72
C SER A 21 -8.34 -27.75 1.20
N PHE A 22 -8.43 -28.04 2.49
CA PHE A 22 -7.87 -29.24 3.09
C PHE A 22 -8.70 -30.45 2.65
N SER A 23 -8.29 -31.16 1.62
CA SER A 23 -8.76 -32.51 1.33
C SER A 23 -7.59 -33.43 0.99
N LYS A 24 -7.49 -34.45 1.80
CA LYS A 24 -6.62 -35.65 1.75
C LYS A 24 -5.23 -35.54 2.37
N LYS A 25 -5.08 -36.27 3.49
CA LYS A 25 -3.83 -36.75 4.05
C LYS A 25 -2.98 -37.45 2.98
N GLN A 26 -1.90 -36.82 2.56
CA GLN A 26 -0.72 -37.48 2.00
C GLN A 26 0.50 -36.88 2.71
N THR A 27 1.34 -37.78 3.23
CA THR A 27 2.65 -37.43 3.81
C THR A 27 3.51 -36.84 2.69
N MET A 28 3.52 -35.53 2.56
CA MET A 28 4.37 -34.81 1.61
C MET A 28 5.73 -34.51 2.25
N ASN A 29 6.79 -34.74 1.50
CA ASN A 29 8.15 -34.36 1.86
C ASN A 29 8.23 -32.86 2.09
N LYS A 30 8.87 -32.47 3.20
CA LYS A 30 8.94 -31.09 3.76
C LYS A 30 9.57 -30.05 2.81
N ALA A 31 10.19 -30.44 1.71
CA ALA A 31 10.84 -29.56 0.74
C ALA A 31 9.91 -29.11 -0.41
N GLU A 32 8.89 -29.89 -0.76
CA GLU A 32 7.98 -29.57 -1.89
C GLU A 32 6.71 -28.84 -1.47
N ALA A 33 6.37 -28.83 -0.18
CA ALA A 33 5.17 -28.18 0.34
C ALA A 33 5.26 -26.64 0.39
N ASN A 34 6.42 -26.05 0.11
CA ASN A 34 6.66 -24.63 0.37
C ASN A 34 6.45 -23.71 -0.85
N ASP A 35 6.30 -24.23 -2.04
CA ASP A 35 6.19 -23.40 -3.25
C ASP A 35 4.75 -23.21 -3.76
N SER A 36 3.83 -24.06 -3.36
CA SER A 36 2.45 -24.07 -3.87
C SER A 36 1.48 -23.09 -3.14
N CYS A 37 1.96 -22.31 -2.18
CA CYS A 37 1.13 -21.40 -1.37
C CYS A 37 1.74 -19.99 -1.19
N LYS A 38 2.63 -19.56 -2.09
CA LYS A 38 3.18 -18.20 -2.05
C LYS A 38 2.28 -17.23 -2.78
N ILE A 39 2.17 -16.04 -2.22
CA ILE A 39 1.40 -14.93 -2.80
C ILE A 39 2.11 -14.44 -4.07
N GLU A 40 1.38 -14.40 -5.15
CA GLU A 40 1.84 -13.88 -6.43
C GLU A 40 1.51 -12.40 -6.58
N VAL A 41 2.54 -11.57 -6.75
CA VAL A 41 2.42 -10.12 -6.81
C VAL A 41 2.40 -9.62 -8.24
N VAL A 42 1.46 -8.72 -8.51
CA VAL A 42 1.35 -7.95 -9.74
C VAL A 42 1.58 -6.48 -9.41
N VAL A 43 2.33 -5.76 -10.24
CA VAL A 43 2.53 -4.32 -10.14
C VAL A 43 1.97 -3.68 -11.39
N LEU A 44 1.02 -2.77 -11.22
CA LEU A 44 0.33 -2.11 -12.32
C LEU A 44 0.70 -0.62 -12.37
N ASP A 45 1.20 -0.17 -13.52
CA ASP A 45 1.55 1.24 -13.85
C ASP A 45 2.35 1.92 -12.72
N PRO A 46 3.51 1.38 -12.32
CA PRO A 46 4.32 1.97 -11.26
C PRO A 46 4.88 3.33 -11.70
N GLY A 47 4.66 4.36 -10.91
CA GLY A 47 5.11 5.74 -11.20
C GLY A 47 5.57 6.49 -9.96
N HIS A 48 5.45 5.85 -8.79
CA HIS A 48 5.92 6.36 -7.51
C HIS A 48 6.84 5.35 -6.84
N PHE A 49 7.87 5.82 -6.12
CA PHE A 49 8.87 4.92 -5.51
C PHE A 49 8.27 3.93 -4.48
N HIS A 50 7.09 4.22 -3.95
CA HIS A 50 6.38 3.30 -3.06
C HIS A 50 6.01 1.97 -3.75
N ALA A 51 5.91 1.94 -5.08
CA ALA A 51 5.64 0.70 -5.81
C ALA A 51 6.64 -0.43 -5.52
N SER A 52 7.88 -0.08 -5.20
CA SER A 52 8.96 -1.04 -4.92
C SER A 52 9.17 -1.35 -3.43
N LEU A 53 8.42 -0.71 -2.51
CA LEU A 53 8.68 -0.88 -1.07
C LEU A 53 8.42 -2.31 -0.58
N LEU A 54 7.40 -2.99 -1.11
CA LEU A 54 7.13 -4.38 -0.75
C LEU A 54 8.28 -5.31 -1.14
N GLN A 55 9.01 -4.98 -2.21
CA GLN A 55 10.12 -5.75 -2.73
C GLN A 55 11.48 -5.36 -2.12
N LYS A 56 11.50 -4.37 -1.22
CA LYS A 56 12.74 -3.94 -0.58
C LYS A 56 13.41 -5.08 0.18
N ASP A 57 12.63 -5.95 0.79
CA ASP A 57 13.13 -7.14 1.48
C ASP A 57 12.40 -8.39 0.97
N ALA A 58 13.09 -9.53 0.98
CA ALA A 58 12.49 -10.79 0.59
C ALA A 58 11.56 -11.29 1.71
N LEU A 59 10.29 -11.53 1.38
CA LEU A 59 9.30 -12.10 2.29
C LEU A 59 9.03 -13.55 1.88
N ALA A 60 9.19 -14.47 2.82
CA ALA A 60 9.06 -15.91 2.57
C ALA A 60 7.68 -16.32 2.00
N VAL A 61 6.64 -15.53 2.31
CA VAL A 61 5.26 -15.75 1.86
C VAL A 61 4.97 -15.24 0.45
N ILE A 62 5.91 -14.48 -0.15
CA ILE A 62 5.75 -13.92 -1.50
C ILE A 62 6.59 -14.71 -2.51
N ASN A 63 6.01 -14.98 -3.66
CA ASN A 63 6.75 -15.56 -4.78
C ASN A 63 7.86 -14.60 -5.23
N ASP A 64 9.02 -15.14 -5.60
CA ASP A 64 10.17 -14.34 -6.04
C ASP A 64 9.98 -13.72 -7.45
N THR A 65 8.91 -14.07 -8.14
CA THR A 65 8.56 -13.54 -9.45
C THR A 65 7.52 -12.44 -9.34
N ILE A 66 7.86 -11.25 -9.81
CA ILE A 66 6.99 -10.08 -9.88
C ILE A 66 6.49 -9.92 -11.32
N ARG A 67 5.17 -9.80 -11.51
CA ARG A 67 4.59 -9.46 -12.81
C ARG A 67 4.32 -7.96 -12.88
N ILE A 68 4.82 -7.31 -13.90
CA ILE A 68 4.73 -5.87 -14.09
C ILE A 68 3.99 -5.59 -15.38
N TYR A 69 2.90 -4.83 -15.30
CA TYR A 69 2.12 -4.37 -16.45
C TYR A 69 2.09 -2.84 -16.43
N ALA A 70 2.63 -2.21 -17.45
CA ALA A 70 2.76 -0.76 -17.49
C ALA A 70 2.83 -0.22 -18.91
N PRO A 71 2.55 1.08 -19.13
CA PRO A 71 2.98 1.73 -20.36
C PRO A 71 4.51 1.87 -20.36
N GLU A 72 5.10 2.02 -21.54
CA GLU A 72 6.51 2.41 -21.62
C GLU A 72 6.71 3.81 -21.01
N GLY A 73 7.82 3.99 -20.29
CA GLY A 73 8.12 5.31 -19.75
C GLY A 73 8.99 5.30 -18.50
N ILE A 74 9.22 6.52 -17.99
CA ILE A 74 10.11 6.76 -16.85
C ILE A 74 9.67 6.03 -15.57
N GLY A 75 8.35 5.89 -15.35
CA GLY A 75 7.82 5.26 -14.14
C GLY A 75 8.21 3.79 -14.04
N VAL A 76 7.94 2.99 -15.08
CA VAL A 76 8.30 1.57 -15.10
C VAL A 76 9.81 1.39 -15.07
N ASN A 77 10.58 2.24 -15.76
CA ASN A 77 12.04 2.16 -15.76
C ASN A 77 12.62 2.40 -14.36
N GLN A 78 12.17 3.43 -13.65
CA GLN A 78 12.61 3.72 -12.28
C GLN A 78 12.22 2.60 -11.31
N TYR A 79 11.05 1.99 -11.49
CA TYR A 79 10.65 0.83 -10.71
C TYR A 79 11.61 -0.34 -10.95
N LEU A 80 11.90 -0.69 -12.20
CA LEU A 80 12.80 -1.78 -12.56
C LEU A 80 14.22 -1.55 -12.01
N GLU A 81 14.74 -0.32 -12.11
CA GLU A 81 16.02 0.07 -11.50
C GLU A 81 16.04 -0.10 -9.98
N SER A 82 14.91 0.19 -9.31
CA SER A 82 14.79 -0.02 -7.87
C SER A 82 14.89 -1.50 -7.50
N ILE A 83 14.20 -2.36 -8.24
CA ILE A 83 14.27 -3.83 -8.04
C ILE A 83 15.69 -4.34 -8.29
N ASP A 84 16.37 -3.88 -9.37
CA ASP A 84 17.75 -4.25 -9.63
C ASP A 84 18.70 -3.77 -8.53
N SER A 85 18.47 -2.57 -8.00
CA SER A 85 19.22 -2.04 -6.86
C SER A 85 19.07 -2.93 -5.60
N TYR A 86 17.88 -3.45 -5.33
CA TYR A 86 17.66 -4.36 -4.21
C TYR A 86 18.33 -5.71 -4.43
N ASN A 87 18.29 -6.24 -5.65
CA ASN A 87 18.93 -7.50 -5.99
C ASN A 87 20.48 -7.44 -5.93
N HIS A 88 21.07 -6.26 -6.15
CA HIS A 88 22.53 -6.11 -6.22
C HIS A 88 23.15 -5.35 -5.03
N ARG A 89 22.35 -4.97 -4.03
CA ARG A 89 22.89 -4.26 -2.87
C ARG A 89 23.82 -5.18 -2.05
N PRO A 90 24.92 -4.63 -1.45
CA PRO A 90 25.90 -5.44 -0.72
C PRO A 90 25.35 -6.11 0.54
N LYS A 91 24.37 -5.47 1.19
CA LYS A 91 23.76 -5.97 2.43
C LYS A 91 22.34 -6.46 2.17
N SER A 92 22.06 -7.70 2.53
CA SER A 92 20.75 -8.35 2.36
C SER A 92 20.18 -8.23 0.94
N PRO A 93 20.90 -8.67 -0.12
CA PRO A 93 20.38 -8.64 -1.47
C PRO A 93 19.11 -9.49 -1.59
N THR A 94 18.23 -9.07 -2.48
CA THR A 94 17.04 -9.84 -2.86
C THR A 94 17.29 -10.64 -4.14
N THR A 95 16.34 -11.47 -4.54
CA THR A 95 16.45 -12.35 -5.75
C THR A 95 15.20 -12.24 -6.62
N TRP A 96 14.61 -11.04 -6.70
CA TRP A 96 13.40 -10.83 -7.47
C TRP A 96 13.59 -11.11 -8.96
N LYS A 97 12.73 -11.92 -9.53
CA LYS A 97 12.59 -12.16 -10.96
C LYS A 97 11.49 -11.27 -11.52
N LYS A 98 11.74 -10.65 -12.66
CA LYS A 98 10.81 -9.68 -13.28
C LYS A 98 10.20 -10.29 -14.55
N GLN A 99 8.86 -10.32 -14.63
CA GLN A 99 8.12 -10.58 -15.85
C GLN A 99 7.43 -9.27 -16.25
N VAL A 100 7.94 -8.62 -17.28
CA VAL A 100 7.55 -7.28 -17.66
C VAL A 100 6.76 -7.32 -18.97
N TYR A 101 5.59 -6.68 -18.96
CA TYR A 101 4.82 -6.34 -20.13
C TYR A 101 4.70 -4.83 -20.23
N THR A 102 5.19 -4.26 -21.33
CA THR A 102 5.02 -2.84 -21.64
C THR A 102 4.26 -2.68 -22.96
N GLY A 103 3.12 -2.01 -22.91
CA GLY A 103 2.25 -1.79 -24.07
C GLY A 103 1.09 -0.88 -23.69
N GLU A 104 0.44 -0.27 -24.68
CA GLU A 104 -0.70 0.62 -24.46
C GLU A 104 -1.91 -0.12 -23.84
N ASP A 105 -2.01 -1.42 -24.06
CA ASP A 105 -3.07 -2.29 -23.54
C ASP A 105 -2.70 -2.98 -22.23
N TYR A 106 -1.71 -2.48 -21.48
CA TYR A 106 -1.16 -3.09 -20.27
C TYR A 106 -2.23 -3.47 -19.23
N LEU A 107 -3.28 -2.64 -19.04
CA LEU A 107 -4.37 -2.95 -18.13
C LEU A 107 -5.19 -4.14 -18.63
N GLN A 108 -5.61 -4.11 -19.89
CA GLN A 108 -6.38 -5.19 -20.51
C GLN A 108 -5.60 -6.50 -20.52
N LYS A 109 -4.29 -6.40 -20.76
CA LYS A 109 -3.37 -7.54 -20.71
C LYS A 109 -3.29 -8.15 -19.31
N MET A 110 -3.13 -7.32 -18.28
CA MET A 110 -3.17 -7.79 -16.89
C MET A 110 -4.48 -8.50 -16.56
N LEU A 111 -5.61 -7.86 -16.91
CA LEU A 111 -6.94 -8.41 -16.62
C LEU A 111 -7.19 -9.72 -17.38
N SER A 112 -6.74 -9.84 -18.62
CA SER A 112 -6.91 -11.05 -19.45
C SER A 112 -5.98 -12.19 -19.03
N ASP A 113 -4.74 -11.90 -18.64
CA ASP A 113 -3.80 -12.90 -18.16
C ASP A 113 -4.27 -13.50 -16.84
N HIS A 114 -4.91 -12.72 -16.03
CA HIS A 114 -5.44 -13.11 -14.70
C HIS A 114 -4.44 -13.93 -13.87
N LYS A 115 -3.20 -13.46 -13.81
CA LYS A 115 -2.09 -14.13 -13.12
C LYS A 115 -1.67 -13.32 -11.91
N GLY A 116 -1.83 -13.87 -10.73
CA GLY A 116 -1.44 -13.27 -9.47
C GLY A 116 -2.59 -13.13 -8.48
N ASP A 117 -2.27 -12.84 -7.23
CA ASP A 117 -3.20 -12.77 -6.11
C ASP A 117 -3.47 -11.33 -5.68
N VAL A 118 -2.44 -10.47 -5.80
CA VAL A 118 -2.44 -9.11 -5.27
C VAL A 118 -1.88 -8.14 -6.29
N VAL A 119 -2.62 -7.07 -6.57
CA VAL A 119 -2.18 -5.95 -7.41
C VAL A 119 -1.69 -4.80 -6.51
N ILE A 120 -0.45 -4.34 -6.77
CA ILE A 120 0.12 -3.14 -6.14
C ILE A 120 -0.08 -1.96 -7.07
N LEU A 121 -0.64 -0.88 -6.53
CA LEU A 121 -0.92 0.37 -7.22
C LEU A 121 -0.19 1.53 -6.53
N ALA A 122 0.89 2.01 -7.14
CA ALA A 122 1.60 3.21 -6.67
C ALA A 122 2.14 3.98 -7.87
N GLY A 123 1.29 4.78 -8.47
CA GLY A 123 1.58 5.53 -9.69
C GLY A 123 0.67 6.74 -9.83
N ASN A 124 0.29 7.06 -11.06
CA ASN A 124 -0.54 8.20 -11.40
C ASN A 124 -1.91 8.13 -10.69
N ASN A 125 -2.22 9.14 -9.88
CA ASN A 125 -3.41 9.14 -9.04
C ASN A 125 -4.72 9.30 -9.82
N GLN A 126 -4.70 9.98 -10.96
CA GLN A 126 -5.86 10.15 -11.84
C GLN A 126 -6.40 8.79 -12.34
N LYS A 127 -5.52 7.83 -12.57
CA LYS A 127 -5.89 6.52 -13.09
C LYS A 127 -6.21 5.50 -11.97
N LYS A 128 -5.75 5.78 -10.75
CA LYS A 128 -5.66 4.80 -9.66
C LYS A 128 -7.02 4.22 -9.29
N THR A 129 -8.04 5.04 -9.09
CA THR A 129 -9.36 4.56 -8.68
C THR A 129 -9.98 3.62 -9.73
N ARG A 130 -9.76 3.91 -11.02
CA ARG A 130 -10.16 2.99 -12.10
C ARG A 130 -9.40 1.67 -12.02
N TYR A 131 -8.10 1.69 -11.77
CA TYR A 131 -7.31 0.46 -11.61
C TYR A 131 -7.79 -0.36 -10.42
N ILE A 132 -8.14 0.28 -9.32
CA ILE A 132 -8.70 -0.38 -8.13
C ILE A 132 -9.97 -1.14 -8.51
N ILE A 133 -10.99 -0.46 -9.04
CA ILE A 133 -12.28 -1.10 -9.32
C ILE A 133 -12.17 -2.20 -10.38
N GLU A 134 -11.36 -2.01 -11.43
CA GLU A 134 -11.17 -3.04 -12.47
C GLU A 134 -10.41 -4.27 -11.92
N SER A 135 -9.42 -4.07 -11.05
CA SER A 135 -8.72 -5.18 -10.38
C SER A 135 -9.65 -5.96 -9.46
N ILE A 136 -10.48 -5.27 -8.67
CA ILE A 136 -11.48 -5.92 -7.79
C ILE A 136 -12.54 -6.67 -8.61
N LYS A 137 -13.03 -6.10 -9.71
CA LYS A 137 -13.96 -6.78 -10.63
C LYS A 137 -13.36 -8.08 -11.16
N ALA A 138 -12.10 -8.05 -11.51
CA ALA A 138 -11.34 -9.20 -12.01
C ALA A 138 -10.98 -10.23 -10.92
N GLY A 139 -11.20 -9.94 -9.63
CA GLY A 139 -10.95 -10.90 -8.55
C GLY A 139 -9.59 -10.78 -7.88
N TYR A 140 -8.86 -9.70 -8.11
CA TYR A 140 -7.60 -9.44 -7.41
C TYR A 140 -7.82 -8.78 -6.06
N ASN A 141 -6.99 -9.12 -5.08
CA ASN A 141 -6.75 -8.26 -3.94
C ASN A 141 -5.96 -7.04 -4.38
N VAL A 142 -6.15 -5.90 -3.71
CA VAL A 142 -5.50 -4.63 -4.08
C VAL A 142 -4.80 -4.00 -2.89
N LEU A 143 -3.53 -3.65 -3.08
CA LEU A 143 -2.76 -2.77 -2.21
C LEU A 143 -2.48 -1.47 -2.96
N ALA A 144 -3.12 -0.39 -2.55
CA ALA A 144 -3.02 0.89 -3.25
C ALA A 144 -2.34 1.96 -2.39
N ASP A 145 -1.37 2.66 -2.97
CA ASP A 145 -0.74 3.81 -2.33
C ASP A 145 -1.72 5.00 -2.23
N LYS A 146 -1.58 5.78 -1.20
CA LYS A 146 -2.35 7.03 -1.01
C LYS A 146 -1.99 8.09 -2.10
N PRO A 147 -2.90 9.01 -2.44
CA PRO A 147 -4.33 8.95 -2.22
C PRO A 147 -5.00 7.92 -3.13
N LEU A 148 -6.10 7.33 -2.68
CA LEU A 148 -6.84 6.35 -3.46
C LEU A 148 -7.81 7.04 -4.44
N ALA A 149 -8.21 8.25 -4.14
CA ALA A 149 -9.04 9.12 -4.96
C ALA A 149 -8.56 10.58 -4.84
N ILE A 150 -8.71 11.38 -5.90
CA ILE A 150 -8.28 12.79 -5.93
C ILE A 150 -9.42 13.78 -6.21
N ASN A 151 -10.62 13.28 -6.42
CA ASN A 151 -11.82 14.09 -6.65
C ASN A 151 -13.08 13.35 -6.16
N SER A 152 -14.21 14.04 -6.13
CA SER A 152 -15.47 13.50 -5.62
C SER A 152 -16.03 12.33 -6.47
N GLN A 153 -15.80 12.33 -7.75
CA GLN A 153 -16.26 11.25 -8.66
C GLN A 153 -15.46 9.98 -8.38
N ASP A 154 -14.14 10.09 -8.26
CA ASP A 154 -13.27 8.97 -7.90
C ASP A 154 -13.58 8.46 -6.50
N PHE A 155 -13.95 9.35 -5.56
CA PHE A 155 -14.34 8.93 -4.22
C PHE A 155 -15.63 8.09 -4.21
N GLN A 156 -16.61 8.43 -5.05
CA GLN A 156 -17.81 7.60 -5.23
C GLN A 156 -17.45 6.22 -5.79
N LEU A 157 -16.63 6.19 -6.85
CA LEU A 157 -16.16 4.93 -7.45
C LEU A 157 -15.33 4.10 -6.47
N LEU A 158 -14.52 4.73 -5.62
CA LEU A 158 -13.77 4.07 -4.56
C LEU A 158 -14.70 3.42 -3.52
N THR A 159 -15.78 4.12 -3.13
CA THR A 159 -16.79 3.57 -2.23
C THR A 159 -17.45 2.32 -2.83
N GLU A 160 -17.79 2.34 -4.12
CA GLU A 160 -18.29 1.17 -4.84
C GLU A 160 -17.27 0.03 -4.85
N ALA A 161 -15.97 0.36 -5.04
CA ALA A 161 -14.92 -0.63 -5.04
C ALA A 161 -14.76 -1.33 -3.69
N TYR A 162 -14.87 -0.61 -2.55
CA TYR A 162 -14.86 -1.20 -1.22
C TYR A 162 -16.05 -2.14 -0.99
N LEU A 163 -17.25 -1.72 -1.38
CA LEU A 163 -18.45 -2.57 -1.26
C LEU A 163 -18.32 -3.84 -2.11
N LEU A 164 -17.80 -3.72 -3.33
CA LEU A 164 -17.59 -4.86 -4.21
C LEU A 164 -16.50 -5.80 -3.68
N ALA A 165 -15.41 -5.26 -3.14
CA ALA A 165 -14.36 -6.05 -2.51
C ALA A 165 -14.91 -6.86 -1.34
N GLN A 166 -15.71 -6.22 -0.46
CA GLN A 166 -16.38 -6.89 0.66
C GLN A 166 -17.31 -8.01 0.17
N GLN A 167 -18.13 -7.76 -0.86
CA GLN A 167 -19.04 -8.77 -1.42
C GLN A 167 -18.30 -9.98 -2.00
N LYS A 168 -17.13 -9.74 -2.60
CA LYS A 168 -16.30 -10.80 -3.19
C LYS A 168 -15.33 -11.47 -2.21
N GLY A 169 -15.26 -11.01 -0.95
CA GLY A 169 -14.27 -11.49 0.01
C GLY A 169 -12.83 -11.12 -0.35
N LEU A 170 -12.63 -10.01 -1.08
CA LEU A 170 -11.33 -9.51 -1.51
C LEU A 170 -10.83 -8.41 -0.58
N LEU A 171 -9.52 -8.27 -0.47
CA LEU A 171 -8.87 -7.20 0.24
C LEU A 171 -8.68 -5.99 -0.67
N LEU A 172 -9.15 -4.83 -0.23
CA LEU A 172 -8.76 -3.52 -0.74
C LEU A 172 -8.15 -2.74 0.43
N TYR A 173 -6.85 -2.49 0.38
CA TYR A 173 -6.10 -1.90 1.48
C TYR A 173 -5.24 -0.73 1.01
N ASP A 174 -5.22 0.34 1.79
CA ASP A 174 -4.34 1.48 1.57
C ASP A 174 -2.93 1.23 2.12
N LEU A 175 -1.92 1.74 1.43
CA LEU A 175 -0.52 1.67 1.85
C LEU A 175 -0.16 2.99 2.56
N MET A 176 -0.74 3.23 3.73
CA MET A 176 -0.43 4.38 4.57
C MET A 176 0.89 4.16 5.30
N THR A 177 1.99 4.49 4.62
CA THR A 177 3.36 4.17 5.04
C THR A 177 3.76 4.76 6.38
N GLU A 178 3.24 5.95 6.71
CA GLU A 178 3.60 6.68 7.94
C GLU A 178 3.16 5.95 9.21
N ARG A 179 2.09 5.16 9.16
CA ARG A 179 1.65 4.33 10.32
C ARG A 179 2.68 3.26 10.72
N TYR A 180 3.61 2.93 9.83
CA TYR A 180 4.65 1.91 10.04
C TYR A 180 6.01 2.51 10.39
N ASP A 181 6.12 3.85 10.46
CA ASP A 181 7.31 4.50 11.00
C ASP A 181 7.38 4.26 12.51
N ILE A 182 8.56 3.85 12.99
CA ILE A 182 8.75 3.49 14.39
C ILE A 182 8.50 4.68 15.33
N LEU A 183 8.79 5.91 14.89
CA LEU A 183 8.56 7.10 15.72
C LEU A 183 7.07 7.37 15.87
N ASN A 184 6.28 7.22 14.79
CA ASN A 184 4.83 7.38 14.83
C ASN A 184 4.15 6.30 15.69
N ILE A 185 4.69 5.06 15.66
CA ILE A 185 4.21 3.97 16.53
C ILE A 185 4.49 4.30 18.00
N ILE A 186 5.69 4.76 18.31
CA ILE A 186 6.07 5.14 19.69
C ILE A 186 5.24 6.33 20.15
N GLU A 187 5.06 7.34 19.31
CA GLU A 187 4.23 8.50 19.61
C GLU A 187 2.80 8.09 19.97
N LYS A 188 2.18 7.23 19.14
CA LYS A 188 0.85 6.69 19.45
C LYS A 188 0.79 6.00 20.82
N GLU A 189 1.74 5.12 21.09
CA GLU A 189 1.78 4.41 22.38
C GLU A 189 1.97 5.38 23.56
N LEU A 190 2.76 6.43 23.40
CA LEU A 190 2.97 7.46 24.44
C LEU A 190 1.72 8.30 24.65
N LEU A 191 1.02 8.72 23.60
CA LEU A 191 -0.22 9.50 23.71
C LEU A 191 -1.32 8.79 24.54
N HIS A 192 -1.28 7.45 24.57
CA HIS A 192 -2.24 6.66 25.35
C HIS A 192 -1.77 6.37 26.79
N GLN A 193 -0.62 6.94 27.24
CA GLN A 193 -0.20 6.85 28.63
C GLN A 193 -0.81 8.00 29.43
N THR A 194 -2.10 7.92 29.72
CA THR A 194 -2.86 8.99 30.37
C THR A 194 -2.35 9.37 31.77
N GLU A 195 -1.71 8.44 32.48
CA GLU A 195 -1.06 8.72 33.77
C GLU A 195 0.14 9.68 33.64
N LEU A 196 0.79 9.73 32.46
CA LEU A 196 1.96 10.57 32.21
C LEU A 196 1.59 11.86 31.49
N PHE A 197 0.71 11.80 30.49
CA PHE A 197 0.43 12.90 29.58
C PHE A 197 -0.99 13.47 29.73
N GLY A 198 -1.83 12.85 30.57
CA GLY A 198 -3.23 13.22 30.68
C GLY A 198 -4.08 12.70 29.52
N GLU A 199 -5.30 13.21 29.43
CA GLU A 199 -6.25 12.87 28.36
C GLU A 199 -6.24 13.93 27.27
N LEU A 200 -6.60 13.54 26.03
CA LEU A 200 -6.78 14.44 24.93
C LEU A 200 -7.84 15.49 25.28
N GLN A 201 -7.45 16.76 25.25
CA GLN A 201 -8.34 17.86 25.59
C GLN A 201 -9.24 18.21 24.40
N LYS A 202 -10.43 18.72 24.71
CA LYS A 202 -11.32 19.28 23.68
C LYS A 202 -10.79 20.64 23.22
N GLY A 203 -10.48 20.74 21.93
CA GLY A 203 -10.01 21.99 21.32
C GLY A 203 -11.12 22.80 20.65
N SER A 204 -10.71 23.90 20.03
CA SER A 204 -11.52 24.71 19.14
C SER A 204 -10.71 25.14 17.91
N PRO A 205 -11.33 25.68 16.85
CA PRO A 205 -10.57 26.17 15.69
C PRO A 205 -9.49 27.21 16.05
N ASP A 206 -9.74 28.05 17.06
CA ASP A 206 -8.80 29.09 17.50
C ASP A 206 -7.78 28.57 18.53
N ASN A 207 -8.04 27.42 19.13
CA ASN A 207 -7.17 26.78 20.11
C ASN A 207 -7.24 25.27 19.95
N PRO A 208 -6.63 24.71 18.88
CA PRO A 208 -6.71 23.29 18.60
C PRO A 208 -5.95 22.44 19.63
N SER A 209 -6.48 21.29 19.99
CA SER A 209 -5.84 20.34 20.90
C SER A 209 -4.73 19.55 20.23
N VAL A 210 -4.80 19.38 18.92
CA VAL A 210 -3.82 18.64 18.12
C VAL A 210 -3.36 19.53 16.98
N ILE A 211 -2.06 19.67 16.84
CA ILE A 211 -1.43 20.38 15.72
C ILE A 211 -0.37 19.43 15.16
N MET A 212 -0.45 19.17 13.88
CA MET A 212 0.53 18.36 13.16
C MET A 212 1.02 19.13 11.94
N GLU A 213 2.33 19.22 11.79
CA GLU A 213 2.97 19.92 10.68
C GLU A 213 3.91 18.98 9.92
N SER A 214 4.00 19.17 8.62
CA SER A 214 4.96 18.46 7.78
C SER A 214 5.62 19.40 6.78
N VAL A 215 6.89 19.14 6.50
CA VAL A 215 7.63 19.83 5.44
C VAL A 215 7.91 18.86 4.31
N HIS A 216 7.36 19.16 3.15
CA HIS A 216 7.58 18.36 1.94
C HIS A 216 8.59 19.05 1.03
N HIS A 217 9.85 18.60 1.10
CA HIS A 217 10.93 19.20 0.34
C HIS A 217 10.85 18.87 -1.16
N PHE A 218 11.14 19.85 -2.02
CA PHE A 218 11.27 19.63 -3.48
C PHE A 218 12.39 18.66 -3.81
N PHE A 219 13.51 18.78 -3.10
CA PHE A 219 14.64 17.86 -3.25
C PHE A 219 14.66 16.87 -2.09
N LYS A 220 14.61 15.60 -2.44
CA LYS A 220 14.87 14.53 -1.46
C LYS A 220 15.63 13.37 -2.12
N LYS A 221 16.30 12.60 -1.28
CA LYS A 221 16.97 11.37 -1.70
C LYS A 221 16.15 10.16 -1.19
N VAL A 222 16.01 9.17 -2.04
CA VAL A 222 15.45 7.86 -1.69
C VAL A 222 16.53 6.82 -1.92
N SER A 223 16.85 6.04 -0.90
CA SER A 223 17.95 5.05 -0.94
C SER A 223 19.29 5.65 -1.42
N GLY A 224 19.58 6.89 -1.00
CA GLY A 224 20.81 7.60 -1.31
C GLY A 224 20.86 8.29 -2.69
N LYS A 225 19.87 8.07 -3.55
CA LYS A 225 19.77 8.70 -4.89
C LYS A 225 18.77 9.85 -4.90
N PRO A 226 18.99 10.92 -5.67
CA PRO A 226 17.99 11.97 -5.87
C PRO A 226 16.68 11.36 -6.42
N LEU A 227 15.56 11.73 -5.81
CA LEU A 227 14.25 11.38 -6.33
C LEU A 227 13.91 12.26 -7.52
N VAL A 228 13.75 11.66 -8.70
CA VAL A 228 13.24 12.32 -9.89
C VAL A 228 11.74 12.04 -10.00
N ARG A 229 10.93 13.09 -9.91
CA ARG A 229 9.48 12.97 -10.02
C ARG A 229 9.05 13.04 -11.48
N PRO A 230 8.08 12.21 -11.91
CA PRO A 230 7.52 12.31 -13.25
C PRO A 230 6.75 13.63 -13.42
N ALA A 231 6.60 14.10 -14.66
CA ALA A 231 5.93 15.37 -14.95
C ALA A 231 4.49 15.44 -14.42
N TRP A 232 3.75 14.34 -14.47
CA TRP A 232 2.38 14.26 -13.97
C TRP A 232 2.25 14.57 -12.46
N TYR A 233 3.31 14.39 -11.69
CA TYR A 233 3.34 14.70 -10.26
C TYR A 233 3.09 16.20 -9.96
N TYR A 234 3.40 17.07 -10.90
CA TYR A 234 3.21 18.52 -10.79
C TYR A 234 1.90 19.01 -11.43
N ASP A 235 1.11 18.11 -11.95
CA ASP A 235 -0.20 18.40 -12.53
C ASP A 235 -1.31 18.01 -11.53
N ILE A 236 -2.03 19.01 -11.03
CA ILE A 236 -3.12 18.81 -10.06
C ILE A 236 -4.19 17.85 -10.58
N ALA A 237 -4.47 17.88 -11.90
CA ALA A 237 -5.45 16.98 -12.49
C ALA A 237 -5.01 15.49 -12.45
N GLN A 238 -3.73 15.22 -12.31
CA GLN A 238 -3.17 13.87 -12.28
C GLN A 238 -2.72 13.43 -10.89
N GLN A 239 -2.15 14.34 -10.12
CA GLN A 239 -1.64 14.08 -8.78
C GLN A 239 -2.71 14.28 -7.70
N GLY A 240 -3.63 15.22 -7.90
CA GLY A 240 -4.46 15.78 -6.85
C GLY A 240 -3.79 17.01 -6.20
N GLU A 241 -4.57 17.74 -5.43
CA GLU A 241 -4.09 18.89 -4.67
C GLU A 241 -3.20 18.47 -3.49
N GLY A 242 -2.46 19.42 -2.90
CA GLY A 242 -1.57 19.19 -1.77
C GLY A 242 -2.27 18.54 -0.56
N ILE A 243 -3.57 18.82 -0.37
CA ILE A 243 -4.40 18.17 0.66
C ILE A 243 -4.50 16.67 0.40
N ALA A 244 -4.69 16.27 -0.84
CA ALA A 244 -4.81 14.85 -1.20
C ALA A 244 -3.46 14.12 -1.15
N ASP A 245 -2.36 14.78 -1.46
CA ASP A 245 -1.03 14.15 -1.46
C ASP A 245 -0.36 14.11 -0.07
N VAL A 246 -0.10 15.27 0.53
CA VAL A 246 0.69 15.38 1.77
C VAL A 246 -0.19 15.36 3.01
N THR A 247 -1.24 16.16 3.02
CA THR A 247 -2.12 16.31 4.19
C THR A 247 -2.88 15.03 4.52
N THR A 248 -3.07 14.14 3.55
CA THR A 248 -3.61 12.80 3.79
C THR A 248 -2.86 12.06 4.89
N HIS A 249 -1.53 12.11 4.90
CA HIS A 249 -0.73 11.50 5.96
C HIS A 249 -0.98 12.13 7.32
N LEU A 250 -1.09 13.45 7.40
CA LEU A 250 -1.32 14.17 8.66
C LEU A 250 -2.69 13.84 9.25
N ILE A 251 -3.72 13.88 8.41
CA ILE A 251 -5.10 13.55 8.83
C ILE A 251 -5.16 12.09 9.28
N ASP A 252 -4.53 11.20 8.54
CA ASP A 252 -4.48 9.78 8.85
C ASP A 252 -3.79 9.51 10.19
N LEU A 253 -2.63 10.12 10.41
CA LEU A 253 -1.89 9.99 11.67
C LEU A 253 -2.68 10.53 12.86
N ILE A 254 -3.31 11.70 12.74
CA ILE A 254 -4.16 12.27 13.79
C ILE A 254 -5.28 11.27 14.14
N ASN A 255 -6.01 10.77 13.16
CA ASN A 255 -7.08 9.81 13.41
C ASN A 255 -6.56 8.51 14.03
N TRP A 256 -5.49 7.96 13.49
CA TRP A 256 -4.91 6.72 13.97
C TRP A 256 -4.28 6.81 15.36
N GLN A 257 -3.67 7.96 15.69
CA GLN A 257 -3.03 8.19 16.98
C GLN A 257 -4.02 8.64 18.05
N CYS A 258 -4.90 9.59 17.73
CA CYS A 258 -5.77 10.22 18.72
C CYS A 258 -7.14 9.54 18.86
N PHE A 259 -7.63 8.87 17.80
CA PHE A 259 -8.97 8.28 17.72
C PHE A 259 -8.93 6.86 17.15
N PRO A 260 -8.14 5.93 17.73
CA PRO A 260 -7.84 4.63 17.09
C PRO A 260 -9.05 3.70 16.93
N ASP A 261 -10.09 3.89 17.75
CA ASP A 261 -11.28 3.04 17.78
C ASP A 261 -12.53 3.74 17.23
N GLU A 262 -12.36 4.92 16.66
CA GLU A 262 -13.47 5.71 16.13
C GLU A 262 -13.53 5.65 14.60
N ALA A 263 -14.75 5.43 14.08
CA ALA A 263 -15.00 5.56 12.65
C ALA A 263 -15.13 7.06 12.29
N ILE A 264 -14.47 7.48 11.22
CA ILE A 264 -14.58 8.86 10.73
C ILE A 264 -15.95 9.06 10.07
N HIS A 265 -16.74 9.99 10.58
CA HIS A 265 -18.03 10.39 10.03
C HIS A 265 -17.86 11.63 9.16
N TYR A 266 -17.46 11.44 7.91
CA TYR A 266 -17.17 12.55 6.95
C TYR A 266 -18.43 13.29 6.44
N GLN A 267 -19.61 12.88 6.85
CA GLN A 267 -20.89 13.52 6.48
C GLN A 267 -21.45 14.42 7.62
N SER A 268 -20.79 14.50 8.74
CA SER A 268 -21.24 15.28 9.91
C SER A 268 -20.59 16.65 9.96
#